data_4e702714bc4c46a01d13dbe8fbde0627
#
_entry.id   4e702714bc4c46a01d13dbe8fbde0627
#
_cell.length_a   1.000
_cell.length_b   1.000
_cell.length_c   1.000
_cell.angle_alpha   90.00
_cell.angle_beta   90.00
_cell.angle_gamma   90.00
#
_symmetry.space_group_name_H-M   'P 1'
#
loop_
_entity.id
_entity.type
_entity.pdbx_description
1 polymer ?
#
loop_
_entity_poly.entity_id
_entity_poly.type
_entity_poly.pdbx_seq_one_letter_code
_entity_poly.pdbx_strand_id
1 'polypeptide(L)'
;MRILVVSNLYPPVAFGGYEVECSGVVERLRERNDVLVLTSDEHGRSTPAQPGVRRELVRLSHDARGARRAPLASLRAVASARRALAWGAELIYVWNGSSIPQAALRVLADSDVPLAFRICEHWFGGIFLNDQFMRELLPASRPPARAAWAAGCRALNSLPSLRLDPGAPMRTAISWNSAAIRSMVRVQPFIEPVLERVGHSVPRYGDLYAAVVREPAPEPEIVFLGRVTLYKGLWVAIEALALLRSEYGIQARLVVVGPEDADHGADMRDLAERLGVGEAISWRGQATPEQAAAALARAHALIVSSEWDEPFPLVTIEGALARVPLVASDVGGIGEGMHDEEHALLFPRGDTGAAAAALVRVLREEQQTTARVERAFERAQAFRLGPYLDEQERFVVDALAALTSEPLTSA
;
A
#
# COMPACT_ATOMS: atom_id res chain seq x y z
N MET A 1 -4.12 27.51 4.87
CA MET A 1 -4.17 27.02 3.47
C MET A 1 -5.32 26.03 3.34
N ARG A 2 -5.99 26.01 2.19
CA ARG A 2 -7.07 25.04 1.89
C ARG A 2 -6.51 23.92 1.03
N ILE A 3 -6.55 22.69 1.55
CA ILE A 3 -5.96 21.50 0.90
C ILE A 3 -7.08 20.53 0.54
N LEU A 4 -7.19 20.14 -0.73
CA LEU A 4 -8.06 19.07 -1.19
C LEU A 4 -7.26 17.76 -1.24
N VAL A 5 -7.53 16.87 -0.30
CA VAL A 5 -6.95 15.51 -0.32
C VAL A 5 -7.86 14.58 -1.10
N VAL A 6 -7.30 13.79 -2.02
CA VAL A 6 -8.04 12.82 -2.83
C VAL A 6 -7.49 11.42 -2.59
N SER A 7 -8.37 10.51 -2.17
CA SER A 7 -8.01 9.09 -1.96
C SER A 7 -9.17 8.19 -2.41
N ASN A 8 -8.85 7.04 -2.97
CA ASN A 8 -9.86 6.05 -3.37
C ASN A 8 -10.70 5.56 -2.18
N LEU A 9 -10.09 5.42 -1.01
CA LEU A 9 -10.72 5.07 0.26
C LEU A 9 -10.18 5.96 1.38
N TYR A 10 -10.96 6.05 2.45
CA TYR A 10 -10.60 6.81 3.66
C TYR A 10 -11.35 6.25 4.88
N PRO A 11 -10.73 6.14 6.06
CA PRO A 11 -11.36 5.59 7.25
C PRO A 11 -12.75 6.16 7.56
N PRO A 12 -13.69 5.37 8.10
CA PRO A 12 -13.49 4.01 8.65
C PRO A 12 -13.38 2.89 7.61
N VAL A 13 -13.49 3.20 6.30
CA VAL A 13 -13.31 2.24 5.22
C VAL A 13 -11.84 2.27 4.79
N ALA A 14 -11.11 1.19 5.07
CA ALA A 14 -9.71 1.01 4.70
C ALA A 14 -9.43 -0.47 4.42
N PHE A 15 -8.58 -0.74 3.42
CA PHE A 15 -8.11 -2.10 3.10
C PHE A 15 -6.67 -2.36 3.53
N GLY A 16 -5.91 -1.33 3.84
CA GLY A 16 -4.50 -1.46 4.18
C GLY A 16 -3.92 -0.27 4.91
N GLY A 17 -2.59 -0.28 5.05
CA GLY A 17 -1.86 0.79 5.73
C GLY A 17 -1.94 2.14 5.04
N TYR A 18 -2.16 2.15 3.73
CA TYR A 18 -2.13 3.36 2.92
C TYR A 18 -3.27 4.35 3.26
N GLU A 19 -4.49 3.86 3.42
CA GLU A 19 -5.64 4.68 3.82
C GLU A 19 -5.50 5.15 5.28
N VAL A 20 -4.93 4.32 6.12
CA VAL A 20 -4.65 4.64 7.53
C VAL A 20 -3.56 5.71 7.63
N GLU A 21 -2.50 5.60 6.84
CA GLU A 21 -1.43 6.59 6.72
C GLU A 21 -1.99 7.94 6.23
N CYS A 22 -2.81 7.93 5.17
CA CYS A 22 -3.50 9.11 4.65
C CYS A 22 -4.29 9.84 5.75
N SER A 23 -5.05 9.10 6.57
CA SER A 23 -5.83 9.73 7.64
C SER A 23 -4.95 10.38 8.71
N GLY A 24 -3.83 9.78 9.07
CA GLY A 24 -2.88 10.36 10.02
C GLY A 24 -2.29 11.68 9.52
N VAL A 25 -1.92 11.73 8.23
CA VAL A 25 -1.42 12.96 7.61
C VAL A 25 -2.53 14.02 7.49
N VAL A 26 -3.76 13.64 7.14
CA VAL A 26 -4.90 14.57 7.12
C VAL A 26 -5.17 15.15 8.52
N GLU A 27 -5.12 14.35 9.58
CA GLU A 27 -5.27 14.80 10.96
C GLU A 27 -4.18 15.83 11.30
N ARG A 28 -2.93 15.55 10.96
CA ARG A 28 -1.81 16.48 11.15
C ARG A 28 -1.98 17.79 10.38
N LEU A 29 -2.35 17.70 9.11
CA LEU A 29 -2.57 18.88 8.28
C LEU A 29 -3.71 19.77 8.80
N ARG A 30 -4.77 19.17 9.37
CA ARG A 30 -5.91 19.90 9.96
C ARG A 30 -5.57 20.74 11.18
N GLU A 31 -4.45 20.50 11.84
CA GLU A 31 -4.02 21.33 12.96
C GLU A 31 -3.77 22.79 12.57
N ARG A 32 -3.38 23.03 11.29
CA ARG A 32 -2.99 24.35 10.79
C ARG A 32 -3.64 24.75 9.46
N ASN A 33 -4.47 23.87 8.89
CA ASN A 33 -5.03 24.06 7.57
C ASN A 33 -6.50 23.63 7.51
N ASP A 34 -7.24 24.20 6.56
CA ASP A 34 -8.54 23.68 6.18
C ASP A 34 -8.34 22.49 5.21
N VAL A 35 -8.78 21.30 5.59
CA VAL A 35 -8.61 20.10 4.77
C VAL A 35 -9.94 19.48 4.41
N LEU A 36 -10.22 19.40 3.12
CA LEU A 36 -11.33 18.65 2.55
C LEU A 36 -10.82 17.33 1.95
N VAL A 37 -11.39 16.22 2.37
CA VAL A 37 -11.11 14.90 1.78
C VAL A 37 -12.20 14.53 0.79
N LEU A 38 -11.81 14.24 -0.45
CA LEU A 38 -12.68 13.66 -1.49
C LEU A 38 -12.35 12.19 -1.66
N THR A 39 -13.30 11.32 -1.36
CA THR A 39 -13.09 9.86 -1.38
C THR A 39 -14.32 9.11 -1.89
N SER A 40 -14.21 7.80 -2.03
CA SER A 40 -15.35 6.95 -2.40
C SER A 40 -16.07 6.38 -1.17
N ASP A 41 -17.30 5.96 -1.38
CA ASP A 41 -18.02 5.10 -0.46
C ASP A 41 -17.93 3.64 -0.91
N GLU A 42 -17.80 2.71 0.03
CA GLU A 42 -17.69 1.30 -0.32
C GLU A 42 -19.09 0.73 -0.59
N HIS A 43 -19.35 0.31 -1.83
CA HIS A 43 -20.47 -0.56 -2.26
C HIS A 43 -21.80 -0.35 -1.53
N GLY A 44 -22.22 0.91 -1.30
CA GLY A 44 -23.54 1.23 -0.76
C GLY A 44 -23.70 0.97 0.74
N ARG A 45 -22.64 0.79 1.50
CA ARG A 45 -22.70 0.88 2.96
C ARG A 45 -22.72 2.34 3.35
N SER A 46 -23.76 2.73 4.09
CA SER A 46 -23.85 4.08 4.65
C SER A 46 -22.73 4.30 5.66
N THR A 47 -21.68 4.97 5.23
CA THR A 47 -20.61 5.39 6.15
C THR A 47 -21.08 6.63 6.91
N PRO A 48 -20.87 6.73 8.23
CA PRO A 48 -21.24 7.94 8.98
C PRO A 48 -20.62 9.20 8.37
N ALA A 49 -21.40 10.28 8.34
CA ALA A 49 -20.92 11.58 7.89
C ALA A 49 -19.76 12.05 8.79
N GLN A 50 -18.68 12.48 8.18
CA GLN A 50 -17.51 13.00 8.86
C GLN A 50 -17.28 14.46 8.41
N PRO A 51 -17.06 15.40 9.34
CA PRO A 51 -16.73 16.78 8.98
C PRO A 51 -15.49 16.83 8.05
N GLY A 52 -15.58 17.61 6.97
CA GLY A 52 -14.50 17.74 6.01
C GLY A 52 -14.18 16.49 5.18
N VAL A 53 -15.12 15.52 5.10
CA VAL A 53 -14.99 14.33 4.22
C VAL A 53 -16.20 14.21 3.32
N ARG A 54 -15.97 14.20 2.00
CA ARG A 54 -17.00 13.99 0.96
C ARG A 54 -16.78 12.63 0.32
N ARG A 55 -17.70 11.68 0.58
CA ARG A 55 -17.69 10.34 0.02
C ARG A 55 -18.52 10.30 -1.26
N GLU A 56 -18.05 11.00 -2.29
CA GLU A 56 -18.79 11.22 -3.52
C GLU A 56 -18.16 10.55 -4.75
N LEU A 57 -16.94 10.02 -4.63
CA LEU A 57 -16.32 9.26 -5.69
C LEU A 57 -16.88 7.85 -5.74
N VAL A 58 -16.91 7.26 -6.92
CA VAL A 58 -17.33 5.86 -7.13
C VAL A 58 -16.09 5.04 -7.34
N ARG A 59 -15.87 4.03 -6.49
CA ARG A 59 -14.83 3.05 -6.70
C ARG A 59 -15.31 2.01 -7.72
N LEU A 60 -14.47 1.74 -8.72
CA LEU A 60 -14.72 0.71 -9.72
C LEU A 60 -14.07 -0.61 -9.28
N SER A 61 -14.85 -1.69 -9.26
CA SER A 61 -14.28 -3.04 -9.12
C SER A 61 -13.54 -3.45 -10.40
N HIS A 62 -12.49 -4.27 -10.25
CA HIS A 62 -11.67 -4.77 -11.37
C HIS A 62 -12.34 -5.94 -12.13
N ASP A 63 -13.68 -5.97 -12.18
CA ASP A 63 -14.45 -7.01 -12.84
C ASP A 63 -15.41 -6.44 -13.90
N ALA A 64 -16.10 -7.32 -14.62
CA ALA A 64 -17.09 -6.94 -15.63
C ALA A 64 -18.25 -6.09 -15.08
N ARG A 65 -18.52 -6.11 -13.75
CA ARG A 65 -19.57 -5.29 -13.12
C ARG A 65 -19.10 -3.85 -12.94
N GLY A 66 -17.86 -3.66 -12.48
CA GLY A 66 -17.23 -2.33 -12.37
C GLY A 66 -17.19 -1.66 -13.73
N ALA A 67 -16.79 -2.40 -14.73
CA ALA A 67 -16.70 -1.95 -16.09
C ALA A 67 -18.04 -1.47 -16.68
N ARG A 68 -19.15 -2.16 -16.43
CA ARG A 68 -20.50 -1.72 -16.87
C ARG A 68 -20.96 -0.43 -16.20
N ARG A 69 -20.50 -0.16 -15.00
CA ARG A 69 -20.83 1.03 -14.21
C ARG A 69 -19.93 2.23 -14.55
N ALA A 70 -18.77 1.99 -15.16
CA ALA A 70 -17.75 3.01 -15.39
C ALA A 70 -18.23 4.28 -16.11
N PRO A 71 -19.10 4.28 -17.15
CA PRO A 71 -19.55 5.51 -17.77
C PRO A 71 -20.30 6.42 -16.81
N LEU A 72 -21.29 5.87 -16.11
CA LEU A 72 -22.07 6.64 -15.14
C LEU A 72 -21.23 7.06 -13.94
N ALA A 73 -20.34 6.18 -13.50
CA ALA A 73 -19.38 6.47 -12.43
C ALA A 73 -18.44 7.62 -12.82
N SER A 74 -17.94 7.64 -14.07
CA SER A 74 -17.10 8.72 -14.59
C SER A 74 -17.82 10.07 -14.60
N LEU A 75 -19.07 10.11 -15.06
CA LEU A 75 -19.87 11.35 -15.05
C LEU A 75 -20.09 11.86 -13.62
N ARG A 76 -20.43 10.97 -12.68
CA ARG A 76 -20.60 11.33 -11.27
C ARG A 76 -19.29 11.82 -10.67
N ALA A 77 -18.19 11.11 -10.92
CA ALA A 77 -16.86 11.45 -10.39
C ALA A 77 -16.37 12.81 -10.92
N VAL A 78 -16.61 13.13 -12.21
CA VAL A 78 -16.35 14.46 -12.78
C VAL A 78 -17.14 15.55 -12.07
N ALA A 79 -18.44 15.31 -11.83
CA ALA A 79 -19.28 16.27 -11.10
C ALA A 79 -18.81 16.48 -9.66
N SER A 80 -18.38 15.40 -8.99
CA SER A 80 -17.83 15.44 -7.63
C SER A 80 -16.48 16.19 -7.57
N ALA A 81 -15.58 15.94 -8.52
CA ALA A 81 -14.31 16.66 -8.63
C ALA A 81 -14.54 18.17 -8.83
N ARG A 82 -15.46 18.56 -9.72
CA ARG A 82 -15.83 19.97 -9.94
C ARG A 82 -16.40 20.63 -8.68
N ARG A 83 -17.31 19.95 -7.96
CA ARG A 83 -17.82 20.45 -6.67
C ARG A 83 -16.74 20.58 -5.61
N ALA A 84 -15.77 19.67 -5.61
CA ALA A 84 -14.64 19.76 -4.70
C ALA A 84 -13.71 20.94 -5.03
N LEU A 85 -13.42 21.18 -6.31
CA LEU A 85 -12.67 22.36 -6.77
C LEU A 85 -13.37 23.67 -6.43
N ALA A 86 -14.72 23.74 -6.53
CA ALA A 86 -15.49 24.92 -6.15
C ALA A 86 -15.39 25.30 -4.66
N TRP A 87 -14.85 24.40 -3.80
CA TRP A 87 -14.52 24.73 -2.42
C TRP A 87 -13.33 25.70 -2.32
N GLY A 88 -12.56 25.83 -3.38
CA GLY A 88 -11.47 26.80 -3.52
C GLY A 88 -10.17 26.32 -2.86
N ALA A 89 -9.77 25.08 -3.14
CA ALA A 89 -8.48 24.54 -2.71
C ALA A 89 -7.31 25.35 -3.29
N GLU A 90 -6.26 25.50 -2.51
CA GLU A 90 -4.97 26.10 -2.91
C GLU A 90 -3.96 25.03 -3.32
N LEU A 91 -4.17 23.78 -2.88
CA LEU A 91 -3.39 22.60 -3.26
C LEU A 91 -4.31 21.37 -3.34
N ILE A 92 -4.09 20.54 -4.36
CA ILE A 92 -4.68 19.20 -4.44
C ILE A 92 -3.59 18.19 -4.08
N TYR A 93 -3.85 17.31 -3.12
CA TYR A 93 -2.93 16.26 -2.71
C TYR A 93 -3.56 14.88 -2.93
N VAL A 94 -3.17 14.20 -4.01
CA VAL A 94 -3.68 12.89 -4.39
C VAL A 94 -2.87 11.80 -3.71
N TRP A 95 -3.54 11.02 -2.87
CA TRP A 95 -2.94 9.90 -2.15
C TRP A 95 -3.09 8.58 -2.90
N ASN A 96 -4.29 8.23 -3.29
CA ASN A 96 -4.51 7.02 -4.05
C ASN A 96 -5.59 7.24 -5.11
N GLY A 97 -5.17 7.19 -6.37
CA GLY A 97 -6.05 7.29 -7.55
C GLY A 97 -6.47 5.94 -8.13
N SER A 98 -6.05 4.81 -7.53
CA SER A 98 -6.43 3.49 -8.02
C SER A 98 -7.93 3.27 -7.86
N SER A 99 -8.53 2.59 -8.84
CA SER A 99 -9.98 2.31 -8.86
C SER A 99 -10.91 3.54 -8.89
N ILE A 100 -10.38 4.75 -8.94
CA ILE A 100 -11.16 5.98 -9.20
C ILE A 100 -11.27 6.17 -10.72
N PRO A 101 -12.45 6.60 -11.26
CA PRO A 101 -12.56 6.96 -12.67
C PRO A 101 -11.52 8.01 -13.05
N GLN A 102 -10.69 7.72 -14.04
CA GLN A 102 -9.59 8.60 -14.47
C GLN A 102 -10.06 10.00 -14.90
N ALA A 103 -11.29 10.11 -15.37
CA ALA A 103 -11.94 11.38 -15.70
C ALA A 103 -12.01 12.36 -14.50
N ALA A 104 -12.16 11.86 -13.27
CA ALA A 104 -12.13 12.72 -12.08
C ALA A 104 -10.73 13.29 -11.84
N LEU A 105 -9.70 12.43 -11.90
CA LEU A 105 -8.30 12.84 -11.76
C LEU A 105 -7.92 13.84 -12.86
N ARG A 106 -8.46 13.64 -14.08
CA ARG A 106 -8.24 14.57 -15.20
C ARG A 106 -8.82 15.95 -14.92
N VAL A 107 -10.06 16.05 -14.41
CA VAL A 107 -10.66 17.34 -14.03
C VAL A 107 -9.84 18.05 -12.98
N LEU A 108 -9.26 17.32 -12.03
CA LEU A 108 -8.37 17.89 -11.01
C LEU A 108 -7.05 18.38 -11.64
N ALA A 109 -6.48 17.59 -12.54
CA ALA A 109 -5.22 17.93 -13.22
C ALA A 109 -5.36 19.09 -14.22
N ASP A 110 -6.54 19.27 -14.83
CA ASP A 110 -6.83 20.38 -15.77
C ASP A 110 -7.20 21.68 -15.05
N SER A 111 -7.27 21.68 -13.72
CA SER A 111 -7.52 22.90 -12.96
C SER A 111 -6.24 23.70 -12.77
N ASP A 112 -6.38 25.01 -12.50
CA ASP A 112 -5.26 25.90 -12.17
C ASP A 112 -4.71 25.67 -10.76
N VAL A 113 -5.28 24.69 -10.01
CA VAL A 113 -4.86 24.40 -8.65
C VAL A 113 -3.61 23.51 -8.66
N PRO A 114 -2.54 23.89 -7.96
CA PRO A 114 -1.33 23.08 -7.81
C PRO A 114 -1.62 21.65 -7.40
N LEU A 115 -0.95 20.67 -8.03
CA LEU A 115 -1.22 19.24 -7.88
C LEU A 115 0.00 18.49 -7.36
N ALA A 116 -0.17 17.81 -6.23
CA ALA A 116 0.84 16.95 -5.62
C ALA A 116 0.32 15.51 -5.46
N PHE A 117 1.25 14.55 -5.45
CA PHE A 117 0.95 13.13 -5.32
C PHE A 117 1.75 12.49 -4.18
N ARG A 118 1.11 11.57 -3.46
CA ARG A 118 1.75 10.56 -2.62
C ARG A 118 1.64 9.20 -3.30
N ILE A 119 2.75 8.58 -3.63
CA ILE A 119 2.79 7.34 -4.41
C ILE A 119 3.34 6.20 -3.57
N CYS A 120 2.48 5.24 -3.27
CA CYS A 120 2.80 4.02 -2.52
C CYS A 120 2.54 2.74 -3.32
N GLU A 121 2.07 2.84 -4.57
CA GLU A 121 1.70 1.72 -5.43
C GLU A 121 1.95 2.03 -6.90
N HIS A 122 1.86 1.02 -7.77
CA HIS A 122 2.14 1.14 -9.21
C HIS A 122 1.09 1.90 -10.04
N TRP A 123 -0.08 2.24 -9.47
CA TRP A 123 -1.18 2.86 -10.22
C TRP A 123 -0.78 4.14 -10.97
N PHE A 124 0.18 4.87 -10.43
CA PHE A 124 0.63 6.15 -10.99
C PHE A 124 1.31 6.00 -12.35
N GLY A 125 2.01 4.88 -12.59
CA GLY A 125 2.63 4.60 -13.89
C GLY A 125 1.63 4.47 -15.03
N GLY A 126 0.37 4.15 -14.70
CA GLY A 126 -0.74 4.07 -15.64
C GLY A 126 -1.72 5.23 -15.57
N ILE A 127 -1.41 6.31 -14.85
CA ILE A 127 -2.30 7.46 -14.71
C ILE A 127 -2.67 8.01 -16.09
N PHE A 128 -3.96 8.24 -16.33
CA PHE A 128 -4.59 8.66 -17.58
C PHE A 128 -4.47 7.69 -18.78
N LEU A 129 -3.60 6.68 -18.75
CA LEU A 129 -3.42 5.71 -19.83
C LEU A 129 -4.18 4.41 -19.56
N ASN A 130 -4.30 4.03 -18.30
CA ASN A 130 -4.96 2.81 -17.86
C ASN A 130 -6.36 3.12 -17.35
N ASP A 131 -7.28 3.52 -18.23
CA ASP A 131 -8.68 3.42 -17.88
C ASP A 131 -9.02 1.92 -17.74
N GLN A 132 -9.26 1.48 -16.50
CA GLN A 132 -9.63 0.09 -16.18
C GLN A 132 -10.77 -0.42 -17.06
N PHE A 133 -11.67 0.47 -17.38
CA PHE A 133 -12.78 0.27 -18.25
C PHE A 133 -12.35 -0.16 -19.68
N MET A 134 -11.34 0.47 -20.25
CA MET A 134 -10.83 0.13 -21.58
C MET A 134 -10.05 -1.17 -21.57
N ARG A 135 -9.39 -1.53 -20.48
CA ARG A 135 -8.55 -2.72 -20.39
C ARG A 135 -9.33 -4.02 -20.16
N GLU A 136 -10.37 -3.97 -19.35
CA GLU A 136 -11.05 -5.18 -18.86
C GLU A 136 -12.33 -5.52 -19.63
N LEU A 137 -13.04 -4.52 -20.15
CA LEU A 137 -14.28 -4.77 -20.90
C LEU A 137 -14.06 -5.09 -22.38
N LEU A 138 -13.07 -4.48 -23.00
CA LEU A 138 -12.82 -4.74 -24.43
C LEU A 138 -12.53 -6.20 -24.74
N PRO A 139 -11.75 -6.94 -23.91
CA PRO A 139 -11.49 -8.36 -24.15
C PRO A 139 -12.69 -9.28 -23.87
N ALA A 140 -13.54 -8.95 -22.90
CA ALA A 140 -14.58 -9.84 -22.39
C ALA A 140 -15.94 -9.71 -23.09
N SER A 141 -16.17 -8.69 -23.93
CA SER A 141 -17.45 -8.43 -24.59
C SER A 141 -17.57 -9.11 -25.96
N ARG A 142 -18.81 -9.51 -26.34
CA ARG A 142 -19.11 -10.01 -27.68
C ARG A 142 -18.82 -8.93 -28.75
N PRO A 143 -18.40 -9.29 -29.99
CA PRO A 143 -17.95 -8.34 -31.00
C PRO A 143 -18.83 -7.10 -31.25
N PRO A 144 -20.19 -7.18 -31.37
CA PRO A 144 -21.02 -6.01 -31.63
C PRO A 144 -21.11 -5.06 -30.42
N ALA A 145 -21.14 -5.59 -29.19
CA ALA A 145 -21.11 -4.79 -27.97
C ALA A 145 -19.77 -4.07 -27.78
N ARG A 146 -18.70 -4.73 -28.21
CA ARG A 146 -17.33 -4.21 -28.23
C ARG A 146 -17.17 -3.00 -29.15
N ALA A 147 -17.74 -3.06 -30.36
CA ALA A 147 -17.69 -1.97 -31.33
C ALA A 147 -18.52 -0.75 -30.87
N ALA A 148 -19.75 -0.98 -30.41
CA ALA A 148 -20.61 0.08 -29.87
C ALA A 148 -19.96 0.76 -28.65
N TRP A 149 -19.34 -0.02 -27.81
CA TRP A 149 -18.66 0.44 -26.62
C TRP A 149 -17.39 1.24 -26.93
N ALA A 150 -16.53 0.74 -27.84
CA ALA A 150 -15.35 1.45 -28.33
C ALA A 150 -15.74 2.78 -29.01
N ALA A 151 -16.89 2.84 -29.69
CA ALA A 151 -17.43 4.06 -30.25
C ALA A 151 -17.89 5.03 -29.16
N GLY A 152 -18.57 4.52 -28.13
CA GLY A 152 -18.97 5.32 -26.95
C GLY A 152 -17.77 5.91 -26.20
N CYS A 153 -16.72 5.12 -25.99
CA CYS A 153 -15.47 5.58 -25.37
C CYS A 153 -14.75 6.64 -26.22
N ARG A 154 -14.71 6.46 -27.56
CA ARG A 154 -14.15 7.48 -28.45
C ARG A 154 -14.96 8.77 -28.39
N ALA A 155 -16.29 8.68 -28.36
CA ALA A 155 -17.16 9.84 -28.23
C ALA A 155 -16.96 10.56 -26.87
N LEU A 156 -16.83 9.83 -25.77
CA LEU A 156 -16.51 10.38 -24.47
C LEU A 156 -15.12 11.02 -24.43
N ASN A 157 -14.10 10.38 -25.02
CA ASN A 157 -12.77 10.96 -25.15
C ASN A 157 -12.70 12.19 -26.06
N SER A 158 -13.67 12.39 -26.93
CA SER A 158 -13.78 13.62 -27.74
C SER A 158 -14.32 14.83 -26.96
N LEU A 159 -14.92 14.61 -25.78
CA LEU A 159 -15.32 15.69 -24.90
C LEU A 159 -14.10 16.26 -24.17
N PRO A 160 -13.83 17.57 -24.21
CA PRO A 160 -12.67 18.17 -23.58
C PRO A 160 -12.48 17.80 -22.10
N SER A 161 -13.59 17.69 -21.37
CA SER A 161 -13.60 17.33 -19.95
C SER A 161 -13.39 15.82 -19.64
N LEU A 162 -13.28 14.98 -20.66
CA LEU A 162 -13.10 13.53 -20.54
C LEU A 162 -11.88 13.05 -21.34
N ARG A 163 -11.16 13.96 -21.97
CA ARG A 163 -9.89 13.65 -22.65
C ARG A 163 -8.90 13.14 -21.62
N LEU A 164 -8.34 11.96 -21.86
CA LEU A 164 -7.29 11.35 -21.02
C LEU A 164 -5.88 11.77 -21.45
N ASP A 165 -5.76 12.42 -22.63
CA ASP A 165 -4.48 12.92 -23.15
C ASP A 165 -4.26 14.37 -22.67
N PRO A 166 -3.25 14.62 -21.81
CA PRO A 166 -2.91 15.98 -21.42
C PRO A 166 -2.35 16.73 -22.63
N GLY A 167 -3.03 17.78 -23.03
CA GLY A 167 -2.58 18.65 -24.13
C GLY A 167 -1.32 19.47 -23.81
N ALA A 168 -0.83 19.42 -22.57
CA ALA A 168 0.38 20.10 -22.08
C ALA A 168 1.04 19.27 -20.96
N PRO A 169 2.33 19.48 -20.69
CA PRO A 169 3.00 18.90 -19.54
C PRO A 169 2.29 19.25 -18.24
N MET A 170 2.10 18.25 -17.37
CA MET A 170 1.48 18.42 -16.06
C MET A 170 2.57 18.61 -15.01
N ARG A 171 2.75 19.85 -14.53
CA ARG A 171 3.67 20.17 -13.44
C ARG A 171 3.13 19.61 -12.13
N THR A 172 3.93 18.83 -11.42
CA THR A 172 3.51 18.16 -10.17
C THR A 172 4.62 18.12 -9.14
N ALA A 173 4.24 17.92 -7.87
CA ALA A 173 5.14 17.50 -6.81
C ALA A 173 4.85 16.04 -6.43
N ILE A 174 5.88 15.22 -6.24
CA ILE A 174 5.72 13.79 -5.98
C ILE A 174 6.46 13.40 -4.69
N SER A 175 5.73 12.79 -3.75
CA SER A 175 6.26 12.09 -2.59
C SER A 175 6.18 10.59 -2.82
N TRP A 176 7.32 9.92 -2.97
CA TRP A 176 7.45 8.48 -3.11
C TRP A 176 7.55 7.81 -1.73
N ASN A 177 6.89 6.69 -1.51
CA ASN A 177 7.01 5.99 -0.23
C ASN A 177 8.31 5.17 -0.09
N SER A 178 9.01 4.94 -1.21
CA SER A 178 10.30 4.24 -1.22
C SER A 178 11.07 4.54 -2.51
N ALA A 179 12.37 4.33 -2.53
CA ALA A 179 13.18 4.40 -3.74
C ALA A 179 12.85 3.23 -4.67
N ALA A 180 12.46 2.07 -4.12
CA ALA A 180 12.02 0.93 -4.90
C ALA A 180 10.80 1.29 -5.74
N ILE A 181 9.71 1.85 -5.15
CA ILE A 181 8.53 2.22 -5.92
C ILE A 181 8.85 3.31 -6.95
N ARG A 182 9.72 4.27 -6.60
CA ARG A 182 10.18 5.28 -7.54
C ARG A 182 10.87 4.68 -8.76
N SER A 183 11.70 3.65 -8.57
CA SER A 183 12.41 2.96 -9.65
C SER A 183 11.49 2.08 -10.52
N MET A 184 10.46 1.48 -9.91
CA MET A 184 9.52 0.57 -10.57
C MET A 184 8.43 1.31 -11.35
N VAL A 185 8.01 2.49 -10.88
CA VAL A 185 6.94 3.26 -11.52
C VAL A 185 7.49 4.09 -12.66
N ARG A 186 7.12 3.73 -13.89
CA ARG A 186 7.42 4.56 -15.07
C ARG A 186 6.57 5.83 -15.04
N VAL A 187 7.19 6.96 -14.72
CA VAL A 187 6.53 8.27 -14.81
C VAL A 187 6.26 8.58 -16.29
N GLN A 188 5.03 9.00 -16.60
CA GLN A 188 4.62 9.29 -17.97
C GLN A 188 5.30 10.56 -18.48
N PRO A 189 5.65 10.65 -19.80
CA PRO A 189 6.37 11.78 -20.37
C PRO A 189 5.67 13.12 -20.23
N PHE A 190 4.36 13.14 -20.06
CA PHE A 190 3.58 14.36 -19.85
C PHE A 190 3.57 14.82 -18.38
N ILE A 191 4.14 14.05 -17.46
CA ILE A 191 4.30 14.43 -16.06
C ILE A 191 5.65 15.09 -15.90
N GLU A 192 5.65 16.33 -15.42
CA GLU A 192 6.85 17.12 -15.13
C GLU A 192 6.97 17.31 -13.61
N PRO A 193 7.74 16.47 -12.91
CA PRO A 193 7.97 16.64 -11.49
C PRO A 193 8.83 17.87 -11.21
N VAL A 194 8.28 18.87 -10.54
CA VAL A 194 9.03 20.07 -10.09
C VAL A 194 9.66 19.89 -8.71
N LEU A 195 9.14 18.92 -7.95
CA LEU A 195 9.64 18.49 -6.65
C LEU A 195 9.45 16.99 -6.51
N GLU A 196 10.51 16.26 -6.18
CA GLU A 196 10.42 14.84 -5.82
C GLU A 196 11.09 14.60 -4.48
N ARG A 197 10.46 13.77 -3.65
CA ARG A 197 11.01 13.30 -2.38
C ARG A 197 10.71 11.83 -2.17
N VAL A 198 11.60 11.14 -1.48
CA VAL A 198 11.35 9.80 -0.94
C VAL A 198 11.15 9.95 0.57
N GLY A 199 9.95 9.62 1.04
CA GLY A 199 9.60 9.63 2.46
C GLY A 199 8.94 8.29 2.79
N HIS A 200 9.65 7.40 3.49
CA HIS A 200 9.18 6.06 3.78
C HIS A 200 7.88 6.07 4.59
N SER A 201 6.93 5.22 4.22
CA SER A 201 5.75 4.98 5.04
C SER A 201 6.14 4.44 6.42
N VAL A 202 5.31 4.69 7.42
CA VAL A 202 5.62 4.30 8.80
C VAL A 202 4.40 3.62 9.45
N PRO A 203 4.62 2.67 10.39
CA PRO A 203 3.52 2.05 11.10
C PRO A 203 2.77 3.07 11.96
N ARG A 204 1.45 3.16 11.82
CA ARG A 204 0.61 4.03 12.68
C ARG A 204 0.73 3.65 14.15
N TYR A 205 0.88 2.37 14.43
CA TYR A 205 0.97 1.81 15.79
C TYR A 205 2.41 1.49 16.21
N GLY A 206 3.39 2.20 15.65
CA GLY A 206 4.81 1.95 15.93
C GLY A 206 5.16 1.99 17.42
N ASP A 207 4.53 2.88 18.21
CA ASP A 207 4.75 2.97 19.65
C ASP A 207 4.20 1.74 20.38
N LEU A 208 3.07 1.17 19.94
CA LEU A 208 2.53 -0.08 20.47
C LEU A 208 3.52 -1.24 20.26
N TYR A 209 4.05 -1.37 19.04
CA TYR A 209 5.01 -2.42 18.72
C TYR A 209 6.35 -2.22 19.46
N ALA A 210 6.81 -0.98 19.62
CA ALA A 210 8.03 -0.68 20.37
C ALA A 210 7.89 -0.94 21.89
N ALA A 211 6.66 -0.95 22.41
CA ALA A 211 6.35 -1.27 23.80
C ALA A 211 6.16 -2.77 24.05
N VAL A 212 6.29 -3.63 23.04
CA VAL A 212 6.15 -5.08 23.20
C VAL A 212 7.21 -5.63 24.12
N VAL A 213 6.77 -6.30 25.18
CA VAL A 213 7.63 -7.10 26.05
C VAL A 213 7.69 -8.50 25.47
N ARG A 214 8.88 -8.96 25.15
CA ARG A 214 9.12 -10.27 24.54
C ARG A 214 8.94 -11.40 25.56
N GLU A 215 8.03 -12.30 25.27
CA GLU A 215 7.77 -13.52 26.03
C GLU A 215 7.66 -14.72 25.05
N PRO A 216 8.81 -15.16 24.48
CA PRO A 216 8.79 -16.22 23.47
C PRO A 216 8.09 -17.49 23.98
N ALA A 217 7.35 -18.14 23.08
CA ALA A 217 6.64 -19.38 23.39
C ALA A 217 7.63 -20.50 23.79
N PRO A 218 7.21 -21.51 24.56
CA PRO A 218 8.09 -22.64 24.90
C PRO A 218 8.57 -23.45 23.68
N GLU A 219 7.77 -23.50 22.63
CA GLU A 219 8.13 -24.13 21.34
C GLU A 219 8.35 -23.02 20.31
N PRO A 220 9.22 -23.23 19.29
CA PRO A 220 9.47 -22.24 18.26
C PRO A 220 8.20 -21.83 17.53
N GLU A 221 7.75 -20.60 17.71
CA GLU A 221 6.62 -19.98 16.96
C GLU A 221 7.17 -19.04 15.89
N ILE A 222 6.84 -19.30 14.62
CA ILE A 222 7.09 -18.45 13.49
C ILE A 222 5.79 -17.71 13.19
N VAL A 223 5.81 -16.39 13.10
CA VAL A 223 4.62 -15.58 12.79
C VAL A 223 4.67 -15.14 11.34
N PHE A 224 3.57 -15.32 10.62
CA PHE A 224 3.25 -14.63 9.38
C PHE A 224 2.18 -13.58 9.71
N LEU A 225 2.50 -12.31 9.48
CA LEU A 225 1.60 -11.18 9.76
C LEU A 225 1.28 -10.42 8.46
N GLY A 226 0.04 -10.53 7.99
CA GLY A 226 -0.39 -9.88 6.76
C GLY A 226 -1.63 -10.54 6.15
N ARG A 227 -2.16 -9.96 5.08
CA ARG A 227 -3.27 -10.57 4.33
C ARG A 227 -2.84 -11.89 3.72
N VAL A 228 -3.69 -12.90 3.81
CA VAL A 228 -3.48 -14.18 3.13
C VAL A 228 -3.97 -14.05 1.69
N THR A 229 -3.06 -13.61 0.83
CA THR A 229 -3.27 -13.44 -0.60
C THR A 229 -2.10 -14.03 -1.37
N LEU A 230 -2.29 -14.30 -2.66
CA LEU A 230 -1.23 -14.84 -3.53
C LEU A 230 0.07 -14.03 -3.43
N TYR A 231 -0.04 -12.71 -3.39
CA TYR A 231 1.12 -11.80 -3.39
C TYR A 231 1.95 -11.83 -2.11
N LYS A 232 1.36 -12.26 -0.99
CA LYS A 232 2.04 -12.34 0.30
C LYS A 232 2.78 -13.65 0.54
N GLY A 233 2.62 -14.64 -0.36
CA GLY A 233 3.45 -15.83 -0.42
C GLY A 233 3.40 -16.73 0.82
N LEU A 234 2.23 -16.85 1.48
CA LEU A 234 2.09 -17.71 2.66
C LEU A 234 2.53 -19.16 2.38
N TRP A 235 2.40 -19.62 1.12
CA TRP A 235 2.84 -20.94 0.72
C TRP A 235 4.34 -21.19 0.99
N VAL A 236 5.21 -20.17 0.81
CA VAL A 236 6.65 -20.26 1.14
C VAL A 236 6.84 -20.52 2.64
N ALA A 237 6.08 -19.84 3.50
CA ALA A 237 6.17 -20.04 4.95
C ALA A 237 5.69 -21.44 5.37
N ILE A 238 4.65 -21.96 4.71
CA ILE A 238 4.12 -23.33 4.96
C ILE A 238 5.14 -24.39 4.52
N GLU A 239 5.72 -24.26 3.33
CA GLU A 239 6.75 -25.18 2.85
C GLU A 239 8.04 -25.09 3.68
N ALA A 240 8.47 -23.88 4.08
CA ALA A 240 9.59 -23.71 4.99
C ALA A 240 9.35 -24.38 6.35
N LEU A 241 8.12 -24.29 6.89
CA LEU A 241 7.72 -25.01 8.10
C LEU A 241 7.85 -26.54 7.91
N ALA A 242 7.42 -27.07 6.77
CA ALA A 242 7.54 -28.50 6.47
C ALA A 242 9.03 -28.93 6.43
N LEU A 243 9.90 -28.15 5.80
CA LEU A 243 11.34 -28.39 5.77
C LEU A 243 11.97 -28.32 7.18
N LEU A 244 11.60 -27.34 8.01
CA LEU A 244 12.07 -27.27 9.39
C LEU A 244 11.79 -28.54 10.16
N ARG A 245 10.61 -29.12 10.00
CA ARG A 245 10.17 -30.33 10.71
C ARG A 245 10.81 -31.59 10.12
N SER A 246 10.83 -31.74 8.79
CA SER A 246 11.26 -32.98 8.11
C SER A 246 12.77 -33.09 7.99
N GLU A 247 13.45 -32.01 7.61
CA GLU A 247 14.89 -32.05 7.32
C GLU A 247 15.75 -31.59 8.50
N TYR A 248 15.30 -30.56 9.23
CA TYR A 248 16.08 -29.98 10.32
C TYR A 248 15.69 -30.50 11.70
N GLY A 249 14.60 -31.28 11.81
CA GLY A 249 14.12 -31.85 13.07
C GLY A 249 13.58 -30.82 14.07
N ILE A 250 13.28 -29.60 13.62
CA ILE A 250 12.80 -28.51 14.47
C ILE A 250 11.29 -28.53 14.52
N GLN A 251 10.71 -28.79 15.70
CA GLN A 251 9.26 -28.85 15.91
C GLN A 251 8.66 -27.43 16.03
N ALA A 252 8.81 -26.63 14.99
CA ALA A 252 8.25 -25.28 14.95
C ALA A 252 6.75 -25.29 14.65
N ARG A 253 6.07 -24.20 15.03
CA ARG A 253 4.70 -23.88 14.69
C ARG A 253 4.64 -22.61 13.86
N LEU A 254 3.65 -22.50 12.95
CA LEU A 254 3.37 -21.29 12.19
C LEU A 254 2.08 -20.63 12.70
N VAL A 255 2.14 -19.37 13.06
CA VAL A 255 0.98 -18.58 13.47
C VAL A 255 0.66 -17.57 12.36
N VAL A 256 -0.46 -17.76 11.67
CA VAL A 256 -0.93 -16.93 10.57
C VAL A 256 -1.92 -15.89 11.11
N VAL A 257 -1.55 -14.62 10.98
CA VAL A 257 -2.32 -13.47 11.50
C VAL A 257 -2.67 -12.53 10.35
N GLY A 258 -3.94 -12.35 10.07
CA GLY A 258 -4.44 -11.44 9.04
C GLY A 258 -5.68 -11.97 8.34
N PRO A 259 -6.41 -11.08 7.64
CA PRO A 259 -7.59 -11.47 6.87
C PRO A 259 -7.20 -12.33 5.67
N GLU A 260 -8.11 -13.21 5.27
CA GLU A 260 -7.91 -14.19 4.20
C GLU A 260 -8.83 -13.89 3.02
N ASP A 261 -8.30 -14.01 1.80
CA ASP A 261 -9.12 -14.22 0.62
C ASP A 261 -9.65 -15.67 0.68
N ALA A 262 -10.97 -15.85 0.58
CA ALA A 262 -11.61 -17.12 0.86
C ALA A 262 -11.03 -18.31 0.06
N ASP A 263 -10.86 -18.13 -1.25
CA ASP A 263 -10.35 -19.18 -2.13
C ASP A 263 -8.87 -19.47 -1.83
N HIS A 264 -8.06 -18.42 -1.70
CA HIS A 264 -6.63 -18.58 -1.44
C HIS A 264 -6.35 -19.15 -0.03
N GLY A 265 -7.16 -18.78 0.97
CA GLY A 265 -7.06 -19.35 2.31
C GLY A 265 -7.34 -20.87 2.33
N ALA A 266 -8.31 -21.35 1.54
CA ALA A 266 -8.58 -22.77 1.38
C ALA A 266 -7.40 -23.49 0.72
N ASP A 267 -6.84 -22.95 -0.38
CA ASP A 267 -5.66 -23.52 -1.06
C ASP A 267 -4.46 -23.65 -0.10
N MET A 268 -4.27 -22.70 0.80
CA MET A 268 -3.16 -22.73 1.77
C MET A 268 -3.36 -23.81 2.84
N ARG A 269 -4.60 -24.06 3.29
CA ARG A 269 -4.92 -25.17 4.21
C ARG A 269 -4.71 -26.52 3.53
N ASP A 270 -5.16 -26.67 2.30
CA ASP A 270 -4.96 -27.89 1.51
C ASP A 270 -3.45 -28.16 1.29
N LEU A 271 -2.65 -27.12 1.06
CA LEU A 271 -1.19 -27.26 0.99
C LEU A 271 -0.61 -27.77 2.32
N ALA A 272 -1.03 -27.18 3.43
CA ALA A 272 -0.55 -27.58 4.76
C ALA A 272 -0.88 -29.05 5.09
N GLU A 273 -2.09 -29.51 4.74
CA GLU A 273 -2.50 -30.90 4.91
C GLU A 273 -1.67 -31.85 4.03
N ARG A 274 -1.47 -31.51 2.76
CA ARG A 274 -0.63 -32.30 1.84
C ARG A 274 0.82 -32.46 2.33
N LEU A 275 1.35 -31.42 2.99
CA LEU A 275 2.71 -31.43 3.55
C LEU A 275 2.78 -32.02 4.97
N GLY A 276 1.64 -32.42 5.54
CA GLY A 276 1.58 -33.01 6.89
C GLY A 276 1.90 -32.03 8.02
N VAL A 277 1.70 -30.71 7.80
CA VAL A 277 1.98 -29.67 8.80
C VAL A 277 0.73 -28.91 9.26
N GLY A 278 -0.47 -29.33 8.85
CA GLY A 278 -1.74 -28.67 9.18
C GLY A 278 -1.92 -28.43 10.68
N GLU A 279 -1.68 -29.46 11.51
CA GLU A 279 -1.73 -29.41 12.98
C GLU A 279 -0.71 -28.43 13.61
N ALA A 280 0.35 -28.08 12.88
CA ALA A 280 1.38 -27.16 13.33
C ALA A 280 1.07 -25.70 12.97
N ILE A 281 -0.06 -25.42 12.29
CA ILE A 281 -0.44 -24.07 11.85
C ILE A 281 -1.63 -23.57 12.66
N SER A 282 -1.50 -22.37 13.22
CA SER A 282 -2.57 -21.66 13.93
C SER A 282 -3.08 -20.49 13.09
N TRP A 283 -4.32 -20.59 12.61
CA TRP A 283 -4.99 -19.56 11.81
C TRP A 283 -5.75 -18.61 12.72
N ARG A 284 -5.30 -17.35 12.84
CA ARG A 284 -5.90 -16.36 13.74
C ARG A 284 -6.91 -15.45 13.05
N GLY A 285 -6.91 -15.42 11.72
CA GLY A 285 -7.75 -14.48 10.97
C GLY A 285 -7.38 -13.01 11.19
N GLN A 286 -8.31 -12.13 10.91
CA GLN A 286 -8.11 -10.68 11.11
C GLN A 286 -7.87 -10.35 12.58
N ALA A 287 -6.84 -9.58 12.87
CA ALA A 287 -6.41 -9.20 14.20
C ALA A 287 -6.42 -7.68 14.40
N THR A 288 -6.65 -7.23 15.64
CA THR A 288 -6.38 -5.86 16.03
C THR A 288 -4.87 -5.62 16.17
N PRO A 289 -4.40 -4.36 16.19
CA PRO A 289 -2.99 -4.08 16.43
C PRO A 289 -2.45 -4.70 17.73
N GLU A 290 -3.25 -4.73 18.79
CA GLU A 290 -2.89 -5.34 20.09
C GLU A 290 -2.76 -6.86 19.99
N GLN A 291 -3.65 -7.51 19.22
CA GLN A 291 -3.57 -8.95 18.97
C GLN A 291 -2.35 -9.31 18.10
N ALA A 292 -2.02 -8.47 17.12
CA ALA A 292 -0.81 -8.61 16.33
C ALA A 292 0.44 -8.45 17.19
N ALA A 293 0.48 -7.41 18.06
CA ALA A 293 1.56 -7.19 19.01
C ALA A 293 1.74 -8.38 19.97
N ALA A 294 0.63 -8.96 20.47
CA ALA A 294 0.66 -10.15 21.31
C ALA A 294 1.20 -11.39 20.59
N ALA A 295 0.88 -11.56 19.30
CA ALA A 295 1.48 -12.63 18.49
C ALA A 295 2.99 -12.42 18.31
N LEU A 296 3.42 -11.19 18.02
CA LEU A 296 4.83 -10.84 17.91
C LEU A 296 5.58 -11.00 19.24
N ALA A 297 4.95 -10.74 20.40
CA ALA A 297 5.57 -10.95 21.71
C ALA A 297 6.04 -12.40 21.90
N ARG A 298 5.29 -13.35 21.37
CA ARG A 298 5.55 -14.80 21.49
C ARG A 298 6.43 -15.38 20.39
N ALA A 299 6.58 -14.67 19.27
CA ALA A 299 7.27 -15.18 18.07
C ALA A 299 8.77 -15.40 18.28
N HIS A 300 9.31 -16.45 17.72
CA HIS A 300 10.75 -16.65 17.60
C HIS A 300 11.30 -16.04 16.30
N ALA A 301 10.44 -15.94 15.28
CA ALA A 301 10.73 -15.24 14.04
C ALA A 301 9.45 -14.66 13.43
N LEU A 302 9.59 -13.57 12.73
CA LEU A 302 8.59 -13.05 11.79
C LEU A 302 9.05 -13.38 10.38
N ILE A 303 8.22 -14.12 9.62
CA ILE A 303 8.48 -14.39 8.21
C ILE A 303 7.63 -13.48 7.32
N VAL A 304 8.30 -12.81 6.37
CA VAL A 304 7.67 -11.95 5.34
C VAL A 304 8.03 -12.51 3.97
N SER A 305 7.20 -13.39 3.46
CA SER A 305 7.47 -14.21 2.26
C SER A 305 6.83 -13.66 0.99
N SER A 306 6.80 -12.35 0.82
CA SER A 306 6.13 -11.69 -0.30
C SER A 306 6.66 -12.13 -1.67
N GLU A 307 5.72 -12.38 -2.60
CA GLU A 307 5.98 -12.82 -3.98
C GLU A 307 5.91 -11.67 -5.00
N TRP A 308 5.69 -10.46 -4.55
CA TRP A 308 5.64 -9.26 -5.40
C TRP A 308 6.59 -8.19 -4.89
N ASP A 309 6.88 -7.22 -5.72
CA ASP A 309 7.76 -6.12 -5.34
C ASP A 309 7.04 -5.18 -4.36
N GLU A 310 7.27 -5.42 -3.07
CA GLU A 310 6.70 -4.61 -2.00
C GLU A 310 7.14 -3.16 -2.13
N PRO A 311 6.22 -2.20 -2.10
CA PRO A 311 6.61 -0.79 -2.09
C PRO A 311 7.45 -0.40 -0.89
N PHE A 312 6.93 -0.68 0.29
CA PHE A 312 7.62 -0.56 1.59
C PHE A 312 6.78 -1.31 2.66
N PRO A 313 7.13 -2.55 3.00
CA PRO A 313 6.30 -3.37 3.86
C PRO A 313 6.44 -2.98 5.33
N LEU A 314 5.40 -2.35 5.89
CA LEU A 314 5.36 -1.88 7.28
C LEU A 314 5.57 -3.00 8.29
N VAL A 315 5.16 -4.22 7.94
CA VAL A 315 5.28 -5.40 8.81
C VAL A 315 6.74 -5.71 9.20
N THR A 316 7.72 -5.39 8.37
CA THR A 316 9.14 -5.53 8.72
C THR A 316 9.55 -4.53 9.79
N ILE A 317 9.03 -3.30 9.70
CA ILE A 317 9.28 -2.25 10.70
C ILE A 317 8.56 -2.59 12.01
N GLU A 318 7.31 -3.08 11.94
CA GLU A 318 6.53 -3.54 13.10
C GLU A 318 7.24 -4.67 13.85
N GLY A 319 7.75 -5.67 13.11
CA GLY A 319 8.53 -6.77 13.68
C GLY A 319 9.83 -6.30 14.32
N ALA A 320 10.56 -5.39 13.66
CA ALA A 320 11.79 -4.81 14.19
C ALA A 320 11.53 -3.99 15.47
N LEU A 321 10.48 -3.16 15.50
CA LEU A 321 10.06 -2.41 16.70
C LEU A 321 9.66 -3.36 17.84
N ALA A 322 9.04 -4.50 17.53
CA ALA A 322 8.69 -5.52 18.51
C ALA A 322 9.89 -6.42 18.89
N ARG A 323 11.10 -6.14 18.42
CA ARG A 323 12.32 -6.95 18.62
C ARG A 323 12.14 -8.42 18.25
N VAL A 324 11.45 -8.70 17.16
CA VAL A 324 11.30 -10.04 16.60
C VAL A 324 12.35 -10.26 15.52
N PRO A 325 13.08 -11.38 15.53
CA PRO A 325 13.96 -11.74 14.42
C PRO A 325 13.22 -11.78 13.09
N LEU A 326 13.79 -11.14 12.06
CA LEU A 326 13.16 -11.01 10.74
C LEU A 326 13.78 -11.96 9.73
N VAL A 327 12.93 -12.71 9.04
CA VAL A 327 13.26 -13.50 7.84
C VAL A 327 12.34 -13.01 6.72
N ALA A 328 12.89 -12.48 5.63
CA ALA A 328 12.06 -11.87 4.60
C ALA A 328 12.55 -12.20 3.19
N SER A 329 11.63 -12.22 2.21
CA SER A 329 12.00 -12.29 0.80
C SER A 329 12.70 -11.00 0.37
N ASP A 330 13.75 -11.12 -0.47
CA ASP A 330 14.46 -9.96 -1.04
C ASP A 330 13.68 -9.41 -2.23
N VAL A 331 12.68 -8.58 -1.96
CA VAL A 331 11.80 -8.00 -2.97
C VAL A 331 11.46 -6.54 -2.69
N GLY A 332 11.48 -5.73 -3.73
CA GLY A 332 11.04 -4.33 -3.67
C GLY A 332 11.73 -3.52 -2.59
N GLY A 333 10.95 -2.83 -1.76
CA GLY A 333 11.42 -1.95 -0.69
C GLY A 333 11.77 -2.65 0.63
N ILE A 334 11.77 -3.99 0.71
CA ILE A 334 12.16 -4.70 1.95
C ILE A 334 13.59 -4.34 2.33
N GLY A 335 14.53 -4.44 1.38
CA GLY A 335 15.93 -4.12 1.58
C GLY A 335 16.21 -2.66 1.92
N GLU A 336 15.31 -1.72 1.60
CA GLU A 336 15.44 -0.32 2.01
C GLU A 336 15.19 -0.13 3.51
N GLY A 337 14.20 -0.86 4.03
CA GLY A 337 13.86 -0.84 5.45
C GLY A 337 14.86 -1.63 6.28
N MET A 338 15.15 -2.87 5.85
CA MET A 338 15.93 -3.86 6.61
C MET A 338 16.99 -4.50 5.70
N HIS A 339 18.27 -4.19 5.95
CA HIS A 339 19.37 -4.73 5.16
C HIS A 339 19.65 -6.18 5.53
N ASP A 340 20.02 -6.97 4.50
CA ASP A 340 20.38 -8.37 4.68
C ASP A 340 21.59 -8.53 5.61
N GLU A 341 21.60 -9.60 6.38
CA GLU A 341 22.60 -9.96 7.39
C GLU A 341 22.76 -8.94 8.53
N GLU A 342 22.42 -7.69 8.33
CA GLU A 342 22.56 -6.63 9.32
C GLU A 342 21.33 -6.50 10.21
N HIS A 343 20.12 -6.45 9.61
CA HIS A 343 18.84 -6.23 10.30
C HIS A 343 17.89 -7.42 10.18
N ALA A 344 17.97 -8.16 9.08
CA ALA A 344 17.13 -9.31 8.74
C ALA A 344 17.97 -10.39 8.07
N LEU A 345 17.43 -11.58 7.91
CA LEU A 345 17.93 -12.56 6.95
C LEU A 345 17.01 -12.52 5.73
N LEU A 346 17.55 -12.08 4.60
CA LEU A 346 16.81 -12.01 3.35
C LEU A 346 17.03 -13.30 2.53
N PHE A 347 15.99 -13.73 1.83
CA PHE A 347 16.05 -14.91 0.96
C PHE A 347 15.46 -14.58 -0.43
N PRO A 348 15.89 -15.28 -1.50
CA PRO A 348 15.35 -15.06 -2.83
C PRO A 348 13.84 -15.33 -2.88
N ARG A 349 13.10 -14.54 -3.67
CA ARG A 349 11.66 -14.70 -3.90
C ARG A 349 11.32 -16.17 -4.22
N GLY A 350 10.36 -16.76 -3.49
CA GLY A 350 9.86 -18.11 -3.72
C GLY A 350 10.82 -19.22 -3.32
N ASP A 351 11.99 -18.92 -2.79
CA ASP A 351 12.96 -19.94 -2.36
C ASP A 351 12.65 -20.43 -0.95
N THR A 352 11.88 -21.51 -0.88
CA THR A 352 11.46 -22.15 0.40
C THR A 352 12.63 -22.77 1.14
N GLY A 353 13.62 -23.29 0.41
CA GLY A 353 14.84 -23.86 1.00
C GLY A 353 15.68 -22.79 1.70
N ALA A 354 15.90 -21.65 1.04
CA ALA A 354 16.60 -20.51 1.61
C ALA A 354 15.82 -19.90 2.80
N ALA A 355 14.49 -19.81 2.70
CA ALA A 355 13.64 -19.36 3.80
C ALA A 355 13.76 -20.28 5.02
N ALA A 356 13.72 -21.61 4.83
CA ALA A 356 13.92 -22.59 5.90
C ALA A 356 15.31 -22.47 6.51
N ALA A 357 16.36 -22.36 5.69
CA ALA A 357 17.73 -22.20 6.16
C ALA A 357 17.89 -20.90 7.00
N ALA A 358 17.29 -19.79 6.58
CA ALA A 358 17.30 -18.53 7.32
C ALA A 358 16.58 -18.68 8.69
N LEU A 359 15.43 -19.37 8.72
CA LEU A 359 14.73 -19.69 9.98
C LEU A 359 15.58 -20.57 10.91
N VAL A 360 16.29 -21.57 10.38
CA VAL A 360 17.22 -22.40 11.16
C VAL A 360 18.31 -21.55 11.79
N ARG A 361 18.89 -20.62 11.04
CA ARG A 361 19.91 -19.68 11.56
C ARG A 361 19.35 -18.83 12.69
N VAL A 362 18.15 -18.26 12.51
CA VAL A 362 17.46 -17.49 13.56
C VAL A 362 17.31 -18.30 14.84
N LEU A 363 16.92 -19.58 14.73
CA LEU A 363 16.63 -20.45 15.87
C LEU A 363 17.87 -21.06 16.54
N ARG A 364 19.00 -21.15 15.83
CA ARG A 364 20.24 -21.82 16.34
C ARG A 364 21.39 -20.86 16.62
N GLU A 365 21.44 -19.70 15.94
CA GLU A 365 22.53 -18.72 16.05
C GLU A 365 22.12 -17.58 17.01
N GLU A 366 21.89 -17.89 18.28
CA GLU A 366 21.31 -16.96 19.28
C GLU A 366 22.05 -15.62 19.37
N GLN A 367 23.38 -15.66 19.46
CA GLN A 367 24.18 -14.43 19.60
C GLN A 367 24.08 -13.53 18.37
N GLN A 368 24.17 -14.09 17.16
CA GLN A 368 24.06 -13.34 15.90
C GLN A 368 22.63 -12.82 15.73
N THR A 369 21.62 -13.62 16.08
CA THR A 369 20.22 -13.24 16.03
C THR A 369 19.92 -12.09 16.97
N THR A 370 20.38 -12.14 18.22
CA THR A 370 20.23 -11.05 19.20
C THR A 370 20.86 -9.76 18.68
N ALA A 371 22.09 -9.82 18.19
CA ALA A 371 22.78 -8.65 17.65
C ALA A 371 22.05 -8.05 16.43
N ARG A 372 21.49 -8.91 15.57
CA ARG A 372 20.69 -8.47 14.40
C ARG A 372 19.39 -7.79 14.82
N VAL A 373 18.70 -8.34 15.81
CA VAL A 373 17.48 -7.80 16.38
C VAL A 373 17.69 -6.39 16.96
N GLU A 374 18.76 -6.19 17.72
CA GLU A 374 19.05 -4.86 18.29
C GLU A 374 19.35 -3.83 17.19
N ARG A 375 20.13 -4.18 16.17
CA ARG A 375 20.36 -3.29 15.03
C ARG A 375 19.07 -3.00 14.25
N ALA A 376 18.22 -4.02 14.05
CA ALA A 376 16.92 -3.84 13.42
C ALA A 376 16.02 -2.90 14.20
N PHE A 377 15.99 -3.02 15.53
CA PHE A 377 15.24 -2.13 16.40
C PHE A 377 15.77 -0.68 16.32
N GLU A 378 17.10 -0.48 16.40
CA GLU A 378 17.71 0.85 16.24
C GLU A 378 17.36 1.45 14.87
N ARG A 379 17.47 0.68 13.80
CA ARG A 379 17.07 1.09 12.45
C ARG A 379 15.62 1.50 12.37
N ALA A 380 14.73 0.72 12.99
CA ALA A 380 13.29 0.96 12.97
C ALA A 380 12.87 2.26 13.69
N GLN A 381 13.68 2.80 14.59
CA GLN A 381 13.44 4.10 15.22
C GLN A 381 13.41 5.27 14.22
N ALA A 382 14.05 5.12 13.06
CA ALA A 382 13.98 6.12 11.99
C ALA A 382 12.57 6.21 11.35
N PHE A 383 11.74 5.18 11.51
CA PHE A 383 10.41 5.08 10.91
C PHE A 383 9.30 5.36 11.95
N ARG A 384 9.44 6.47 12.70
CA ARG A 384 8.46 6.90 13.72
C ARG A 384 7.42 7.83 13.13
N LEU A 385 6.19 7.73 13.65
CA LEU A 385 5.04 8.47 13.14
C LEU A 385 5.21 9.98 13.22
N GLY A 386 5.68 10.52 14.36
CA GLY A 386 5.82 11.97 14.55
C GLY A 386 6.70 12.64 13.48
N PRO A 387 8.00 12.25 13.36
CA PRO A 387 8.89 12.78 12.33
C PRO A 387 8.36 12.62 10.90
N TYR A 388 7.70 11.50 10.62
CA TYR A 388 7.06 11.26 9.32
C TYR A 388 5.93 12.27 9.03
N LEU A 389 5.05 12.52 9.99
CA LEU A 389 3.97 13.49 9.82
C LEU A 389 4.50 14.90 9.59
N ASP A 390 5.58 15.28 10.30
CA ASP A 390 6.27 16.56 10.12
C ASP A 390 6.91 16.66 8.71
N GLU A 391 7.44 15.55 8.19
CA GLU A 391 7.98 15.49 6.84
C GLU A 391 6.89 15.66 5.77
N GLN A 392 5.74 15.00 5.94
CA GLN A 392 4.62 15.13 5.01
C GLN A 392 4.01 16.55 5.07
N GLU A 393 3.92 17.17 6.23
CA GLU A 393 3.51 18.57 6.36
C GLU A 393 4.47 19.51 5.61
N ARG A 394 5.79 19.32 5.79
CA ARG A 394 6.82 20.10 5.05
C ARG A 394 6.73 19.87 3.55
N PHE A 395 6.55 18.62 3.11
CA PHE A 395 6.38 18.30 1.69
C PHE A 395 5.22 19.09 1.08
N VAL A 396 4.07 19.17 1.74
CA VAL A 396 2.88 19.90 1.26
C VAL A 396 3.18 21.40 1.11
N VAL A 397 3.87 22.01 2.06
CA VAL A 397 4.27 23.44 2.00
C VAL A 397 5.24 23.70 0.84
N ASP A 398 6.27 22.86 0.73
CA ASP A 398 7.30 22.99 -0.31
C ASP A 398 6.74 22.67 -1.71
N ALA A 399 5.79 21.74 -1.81
CA ALA A 399 5.08 21.43 -3.05
C ALA A 399 4.30 22.65 -3.56
N LEU A 400 3.55 23.33 -2.68
CA LEU A 400 2.84 24.53 -3.05
C LEU A 400 3.82 25.62 -3.53
N ALA A 401 4.89 25.87 -2.78
CA ALA A 401 5.90 26.86 -3.15
C ALA A 401 6.56 26.55 -4.51
N ALA A 402 6.96 25.30 -4.75
CA ALA A 402 7.58 24.86 -5.99
C ALA A 402 6.63 24.94 -7.20
N LEU A 403 5.35 24.64 -7.00
CA LEU A 403 4.34 24.63 -8.06
C LEU A 403 3.85 26.05 -8.41
N THR A 404 3.91 27.00 -7.46
CA THR A 404 3.49 28.39 -7.66
C THR A 404 4.63 29.31 -8.08
N SER A 405 5.89 28.88 -7.93
CA SER A 405 7.04 29.64 -8.47
C SER A 405 7.02 29.60 -10.00
N GLU A 406 7.26 30.77 -10.64
CA GLU A 406 7.41 30.82 -12.09
C GLU A 406 8.55 29.90 -12.54
N PRO A 407 8.40 29.18 -13.68
CA PRO A 407 9.54 28.47 -14.25
C PRO A 407 10.64 29.47 -14.52
N LEU A 408 11.86 29.18 -14.04
CA LEU A 408 13.04 29.93 -14.44
C LEU A 408 13.08 29.88 -15.98
N THR A 409 12.68 30.97 -16.62
CA THR A 409 12.86 31.15 -18.06
C THR A 409 14.36 31.01 -18.32
N SER A 410 14.73 29.86 -18.91
CA SER A 410 16.09 29.70 -19.43
C SER A 410 16.34 30.79 -20.47
N ALA A 411 17.14 31.76 -20.10
CA ALA A 411 17.67 32.74 -20.99
C ALA A 411 18.65 32.12 -22.00
#